data_f4355b7224abf91e2ffad9492eae8ef0
#
_entry.id   f4355b7224abf91e2ffad9492eae8ef0
#
_cell.length_a   1.000
_cell.length_b   1.000
_cell.length_c   1.000
_cell.angle_alpha   90.00
_cell.angle_beta   90.00
_cell.angle_gamma   90.00
#
_symmetry.space_group_name_H-M   'P 1'
#
loop_
_entity.id
_entity.type
_entity.pdbx_description
1 polymer ?
#
loop_
_entity_poly.entity_id
_entity_poly.type
_entity_poly.pdbx_seq_one_letter_code
_entity_poly.pdbx_strand_id
1 'polypeptide(L)'
;PGILAAFFLLLGQFYGPVQQLSGIVDSWQQATASGKHINALLATEETENIEPSSITPGTGGALRLEALTFRYPEKTQPVLDNLSLTIPPGTVVAVVGRSGAGKSTLIKLLAGHYSPGSGQIRVGERLIDAASLSDYRRQTGLVTQDVALFSGDIAENIRYSRPDSSDTEVEIAARQAGLFETVQHLPLGFRTPVNNGGTDLSAGQRQLIALARAQLAQAHILLLDEATARIDRSAEERLITSLTGVTHTEKRIALIVAHRLTTARRCDVIVVIDKGCIAEYGSHEQLIAAHGLYARLWRASVGQTRDTQGEVVG
;
A
#
# COMPACT_ATOMS: atom_id res chain seq x y z
N PRO A 1 -41.55 54.83 36.97
CA PRO A 1 -40.64 53.65 36.98
C PRO A 1 -41.32 52.35 36.50
N GLY A 2 -42.61 52.09 36.88
CA GLY A 2 -43.30 50.84 36.56
C GLY A 2 -43.57 50.58 35.07
N ILE A 3 -43.96 51.65 34.35
CA ILE A 3 -44.24 51.54 32.89
C ILE A 3 -43.01 51.17 32.11
N LEU A 4 -41.84 51.70 32.48
CA LEU A 4 -40.55 51.36 31.82
C LEU A 4 -40.13 49.89 32.07
N ALA A 5 -40.33 49.43 33.31
CA ALA A 5 -40.04 48.00 33.65
C ALA A 5 -40.99 47.06 32.90
N ALA A 6 -42.28 47.38 32.82
CA ALA A 6 -43.22 46.58 32.05
C ALA A 6 -42.87 46.53 30.52
N PHE A 7 -42.45 47.68 29.99
CA PHE A 7 -41.99 47.73 28.59
C PHE A 7 -40.80 46.84 28.31
N PHE A 8 -39.77 46.84 29.18
CA PHE A 8 -38.59 45.92 29.01
C PHE A 8 -38.99 44.47 29.17
N LEU A 9 -39.90 44.14 30.08
CA LEU A 9 -40.39 42.76 30.22
C LEU A 9 -41.13 42.29 28.96
N LEU A 10 -41.99 43.12 28.39
CA LEU A 10 -42.67 42.78 27.13
C LEU A 10 -41.75 42.69 25.94
N LEU A 11 -40.73 43.54 25.87
CA LEU A 11 -39.67 43.45 24.86
C LEU A 11 -38.91 42.13 24.97
N GLY A 12 -38.52 41.72 26.19
CA GLY A 12 -37.87 40.42 26.42
C GLY A 12 -38.74 39.24 26.01
N GLN A 13 -40.06 39.29 26.32
CA GLN A 13 -41.00 38.25 25.89
C GLN A 13 -41.18 38.20 24.36
N PHE A 14 -41.08 39.33 23.67
CA PHE A 14 -41.17 39.39 22.22
C PHE A 14 -39.90 38.90 21.53
N TYR A 15 -38.72 39.29 22.03
CA TYR A 15 -37.44 38.88 21.41
C TYR A 15 -37.04 37.43 21.71
N GLY A 16 -37.50 36.86 22.81
CA GLY A 16 -37.25 35.47 23.16
C GLY A 16 -37.64 34.47 22.05
N PRO A 17 -38.90 34.47 21.60
CA PRO A 17 -39.34 33.63 20.47
C PRO A 17 -38.60 33.91 19.16
N VAL A 18 -38.19 35.15 18.89
CA VAL A 18 -37.41 35.49 17.66
C VAL A 18 -36.04 34.86 17.70
N GLN A 19 -35.35 34.85 18.85
CA GLN A 19 -34.08 34.15 19.01
C GLN A 19 -34.22 32.63 18.88
N GLN A 20 -35.32 32.07 19.40
CA GLN A 20 -35.60 30.63 19.24
C GLN A 20 -35.83 30.25 17.78
N LEU A 21 -36.48 31.11 16.97
CA LEU A 21 -36.64 30.88 15.54
C LEU A 21 -35.30 30.76 14.82
N SER A 22 -34.32 31.62 15.15
CA SER A 22 -32.97 31.51 14.59
C SER A 22 -32.32 30.15 14.92
N GLY A 23 -32.43 29.68 16.17
CA GLY A 23 -31.92 28.37 16.57
C GLY A 23 -32.59 27.17 15.84
N ILE A 24 -33.92 27.32 15.54
CA ILE A 24 -34.65 26.32 14.75
C ILE A 24 -34.11 26.27 13.30
N VAL A 25 -33.88 27.44 12.69
CA VAL A 25 -33.32 27.52 11.33
C VAL A 25 -31.95 26.89 11.25
N ASP A 26 -31.06 27.16 12.22
CA ASP A 26 -29.73 26.57 12.30
C ASP A 26 -29.82 25.05 12.46
N SER A 27 -30.69 24.58 13.35
CA SER A 27 -30.91 23.14 13.55
C SER A 27 -31.47 22.45 12.29
N TRP A 28 -32.37 23.12 11.57
CA TRP A 28 -32.89 22.63 10.30
C TRP A 28 -31.79 22.52 9.22
N GLN A 29 -30.93 23.54 9.11
CA GLN A 29 -29.80 23.51 8.16
C GLN A 29 -28.82 22.37 8.48
N GLN A 30 -28.46 22.19 9.75
CA GLN A 30 -27.63 21.09 10.19
C GLN A 30 -28.27 19.72 9.91
N ALA A 31 -29.55 19.56 10.24
CA ALA A 31 -30.26 18.30 9.98
C ALA A 31 -30.34 18.01 8.48
N THR A 32 -30.59 19.03 7.65
CA THR A 32 -30.61 18.88 6.19
C THR A 32 -29.24 18.51 5.62
N ALA A 33 -28.16 19.14 6.09
CA ALA A 33 -26.82 18.82 5.67
C ALA A 33 -26.43 17.38 6.06
N SER A 34 -26.69 16.98 7.31
CA SER A 34 -26.47 15.63 7.81
C SER A 34 -27.27 14.59 7.03
N GLY A 35 -28.57 14.89 6.75
CA GLY A 35 -29.43 14.03 5.96
C GLY A 35 -28.93 13.83 4.52
N LYS A 36 -28.37 14.87 3.90
CA LYS A 36 -27.73 14.75 2.58
C LYS A 36 -26.52 13.83 2.61
N HIS A 37 -25.65 13.92 3.64
CA HIS A 37 -24.51 13.03 3.78
C HIS A 37 -24.93 11.58 4.00
N ILE A 38 -25.93 11.34 4.85
CA ILE A 38 -26.46 9.98 5.08
C ILE A 38 -27.06 9.43 3.78
N ASN A 39 -27.88 10.21 3.08
CA ASN A 39 -28.45 9.76 1.81
C ASN A 39 -27.40 9.50 0.73
N ALA A 40 -26.35 10.32 0.66
CA ALA A 40 -25.24 10.08 -0.26
C ALA A 40 -24.51 8.76 0.06
N LEU A 41 -24.31 8.47 1.35
CA LEU A 41 -23.70 7.22 1.79
C LEU A 41 -24.60 6.01 1.46
N LEU A 42 -25.90 6.10 1.74
CA LEU A 42 -26.88 5.04 1.46
C LEU A 42 -27.11 4.83 -0.04
N ALA A 43 -26.96 5.89 -0.84
CA ALA A 43 -27.06 5.81 -2.31
C ALA A 43 -25.78 5.33 -2.97
N THR A 44 -24.69 5.14 -2.21
CA THR A 44 -23.46 4.54 -2.74
C THR A 44 -23.75 3.06 -2.96
N GLU A 45 -23.92 2.67 -4.21
CA GLU A 45 -24.05 1.25 -4.56
C GLU A 45 -22.74 0.55 -4.23
N GLU A 46 -22.80 -0.60 -3.56
CA GLU A 46 -21.66 -1.52 -3.45
C GLU A 46 -21.35 -2.02 -4.85
N THR A 47 -20.43 -1.36 -5.52
CA THR A 47 -20.09 -1.65 -6.93
C THR A 47 -19.27 -2.93 -7.10
N GLU A 48 -18.92 -3.61 -6.03
CA GLU A 48 -18.22 -4.89 -6.10
C GLU A 48 -19.23 -6.04 -5.93
N ASN A 49 -19.87 -6.47 -7.01
CA ASN A 49 -20.48 -7.79 -7.07
C ASN A 49 -19.33 -8.81 -7.03
N ILE A 50 -18.99 -9.25 -5.81
CA ILE A 50 -18.08 -10.37 -5.58
C ILE A 50 -18.86 -11.65 -5.85
N GLU A 51 -19.17 -11.93 -7.10
CA GLU A 51 -19.58 -13.27 -7.51
C GLU A 51 -18.35 -14.17 -7.35
N PRO A 52 -18.46 -15.28 -6.59
CA PRO A 52 -17.37 -16.26 -6.52
C PRO A 52 -17.22 -16.87 -7.91
N SER A 53 -16.28 -16.34 -8.68
CA SER A 53 -15.92 -16.92 -9.96
C SER A 53 -15.36 -18.33 -9.71
N SER A 54 -15.94 -19.34 -10.34
CA SER A 54 -15.45 -20.72 -10.36
C SER A 54 -14.19 -20.91 -11.21
N ILE A 55 -13.49 -19.82 -11.52
CA ILE A 55 -12.31 -19.84 -12.37
C ILE A 55 -11.11 -20.28 -11.53
N THR A 56 -10.59 -21.44 -11.86
CA THR A 56 -9.32 -21.95 -11.32
C THR A 56 -8.28 -20.86 -11.39
N PRO A 57 -7.50 -20.60 -10.33
CA PRO A 57 -6.41 -19.62 -10.35
C PRO A 57 -5.53 -19.92 -11.55
N GLY A 58 -5.45 -18.98 -12.51
CA GLY A 58 -4.63 -19.14 -13.70
C GLY A 58 -3.18 -19.29 -13.28
N THR A 59 -2.54 -20.35 -13.74
CA THR A 59 -1.11 -20.58 -13.56
C THR A 59 -0.33 -19.37 -14.01
N GLY A 60 0.47 -18.84 -13.11
CA GLY A 60 1.26 -17.63 -13.19
C GLY A 60 1.82 -17.28 -14.57
N GLY A 61 1.31 -16.21 -15.14
CA GLY A 61 1.81 -15.59 -16.36
C GLY A 61 2.54 -14.29 -16.09
N ALA A 62 3.14 -13.71 -17.14
CA ALA A 62 3.77 -12.40 -17.05
C ALA A 62 2.73 -11.32 -16.70
N LEU A 63 3.11 -10.37 -15.86
CA LEU A 63 2.32 -9.15 -15.63
C LEU A 63 2.66 -8.15 -16.74
N ARG A 64 1.64 -7.75 -17.50
CA ARG A 64 1.78 -6.79 -18.60
C ARG A 64 0.94 -5.55 -18.34
N LEU A 65 1.53 -4.41 -18.48
CA LEU A 65 0.91 -3.10 -18.48
C LEU A 65 1.01 -2.55 -19.90
N GLU A 66 -0.10 -2.17 -20.50
CA GLU A 66 -0.16 -1.75 -21.89
C GLU A 66 -0.74 -0.34 -21.97
N ALA A 67 0.10 0.65 -22.28
CA ALA A 67 -0.26 2.06 -22.45
C ALA A 67 -1.10 2.62 -21.28
N LEU A 68 -0.74 2.27 -20.04
CA LEU A 68 -1.50 2.55 -18.84
C LEU A 68 -1.47 4.04 -18.53
N THR A 69 -2.63 4.70 -18.54
CA THR A 69 -2.79 6.09 -18.12
C THR A 69 -3.79 6.18 -16.98
N PHE A 70 -3.44 6.94 -15.95
CA PHE A 70 -4.32 7.12 -14.80
C PHE A 70 -4.28 8.54 -14.25
N ARG A 71 -5.45 9.02 -13.87
CA ARG A 71 -5.68 10.32 -13.24
C ARG A 71 -6.65 10.18 -12.07
N TYR A 72 -6.30 10.73 -10.91
CA TYR A 72 -7.25 10.83 -9.80
C TYR A 72 -8.43 11.76 -10.15
N PRO A 73 -9.64 11.50 -9.67
CA PRO A 73 -10.83 12.31 -9.98
C PRO A 73 -10.64 13.81 -9.72
N GLU A 74 -9.89 14.14 -8.68
CA GLU A 74 -9.66 15.52 -8.22
C GLU A 74 -8.50 16.23 -8.96
N LYS A 75 -7.75 15.51 -9.82
CA LYS A 75 -6.60 16.08 -10.52
C LYS A 75 -6.93 16.31 -12.00
N THR A 76 -6.39 17.39 -12.56
CA THR A 76 -6.54 17.73 -13.98
C THR A 76 -5.54 16.98 -14.87
N GLN A 77 -4.35 16.70 -14.35
CA GLN A 77 -3.29 16.02 -15.10
C GLN A 77 -3.17 14.55 -14.73
N PRO A 78 -2.78 13.66 -15.66
CA PRO A 78 -2.51 12.27 -15.36
C PRO A 78 -1.33 12.15 -14.38
N VAL A 79 -1.40 11.18 -13.46
CA VAL A 79 -0.32 10.83 -12.54
C VAL A 79 0.55 9.74 -13.14
N LEU A 80 -0.04 8.86 -13.94
CA LEU A 80 0.67 7.92 -14.81
C LEU A 80 0.22 8.18 -16.25
N ASP A 81 1.17 8.20 -17.17
CA ASP A 81 0.93 8.56 -18.57
C ASP A 81 1.61 7.56 -19.50
N ASN A 82 0.81 6.84 -20.28
CA ASN A 82 1.23 5.89 -21.31
C ASN A 82 2.31 4.88 -20.83
N LEU A 83 2.13 4.31 -19.65
CA LEU A 83 3.10 3.42 -19.01
C LEU A 83 2.92 2.01 -19.57
N SER A 84 3.98 1.46 -20.18
CA SER A 84 4.02 0.08 -20.67
C SER A 84 5.17 -0.67 -20.04
N LEU A 85 4.88 -1.87 -19.50
CA LEU A 85 5.85 -2.69 -18.78
C LEU A 85 5.45 -4.16 -18.87
N THR A 86 6.41 -5.04 -19.10
CA THR A 86 6.22 -6.49 -19.03
C THR A 86 7.16 -7.08 -17.99
N ILE A 87 6.59 -7.79 -17.02
CA ILE A 87 7.34 -8.44 -15.94
C ILE A 87 7.14 -9.96 -16.06
N PRO A 88 8.20 -10.71 -16.38
CA PRO A 88 8.14 -12.17 -16.44
C PRO A 88 7.90 -12.78 -15.05
N PRO A 89 7.30 -13.99 -14.97
CA PRO A 89 7.26 -14.75 -13.72
C PRO A 89 8.68 -15.03 -13.19
N GLY A 90 8.83 -15.07 -11.88
CA GLY A 90 10.11 -15.26 -11.22
C GLY A 90 10.98 -14.00 -11.18
N THR A 91 10.42 -12.81 -11.29
CA THR A 91 11.17 -11.55 -11.35
C THR A 91 10.84 -10.64 -10.17
N VAL A 92 11.87 -10.12 -9.52
CA VAL A 92 11.77 -9.07 -8.50
C VAL A 92 12.09 -7.72 -9.13
N VAL A 93 11.12 -6.82 -9.13
CA VAL A 93 11.23 -5.49 -9.73
C VAL A 93 11.29 -4.43 -8.65
N ALA A 94 12.32 -3.59 -8.68
CA ALA A 94 12.36 -2.38 -7.89
C ALA A 94 11.78 -1.19 -8.68
N VAL A 95 10.81 -0.51 -8.11
CA VAL A 95 10.27 0.75 -8.64
C VAL A 95 10.91 1.91 -7.90
N VAL A 96 11.66 2.74 -8.62
CA VAL A 96 12.37 3.89 -8.06
C VAL A 96 12.00 5.17 -8.79
N GLY A 97 12.25 6.32 -8.19
CA GLY A 97 11.94 7.62 -8.76
C GLY A 97 11.75 8.68 -7.67
N ARG A 98 11.68 9.94 -8.06
CA ARG A 98 11.46 11.05 -7.13
C ARG A 98 10.13 10.93 -6.39
N SER A 99 9.99 11.62 -5.26
CA SER A 99 8.70 11.75 -4.58
C SER A 99 7.68 12.37 -5.55
N GLY A 100 6.44 11.83 -5.56
CA GLY A 100 5.40 12.29 -6.46
C GLY A 100 5.50 11.79 -7.92
N ALA A 101 6.47 10.95 -8.27
CA ALA A 101 6.63 10.43 -9.64
C ALA A 101 5.54 9.44 -10.08
N GLY A 102 4.67 8.96 -9.16
CA GLY A 102 3.59 8.02 -9.48
C GLY A 102 3.80 6.59 -8.97
N LYS A 103 4.87 6.29 -8.23
CA LYS A 103 5.21 4.93 -7.75
C LYS A 103 4.09 4.25 -6.96
N SER A 104 3.61 4.90 -5.89
CA SER A 104 2.50 4.35 -5.07
C SER A 104 1.18 4.32 -5.83
N THR A 105 0.98 5.20 -6.81
CA THR A 105 -0.18 5.15 -7.71
C THR A 105 -0.13 3.90 -8.59
N LEU A 106 1.05 3.54 -9.10
CA LEU A 106 1.24 2.30 -9.84
C LEU A 106 0.89 1.08 -8.97
N ILE A 107 1.39 1.02 -7.72
CA ILE A 107 1.06 -0.06 -6.78
C ILE A 107 -0.46 -0.13 -6.53
N LYS A 108 -1.12 1.01 -6.31
CA LYS A 108 -2.58 1.05 -6.08
C LYS A 108 -3.39 0.57 -7.27
N LEU A 109 -2.97 0.86 -8.49
CA LEU A 109 -3.58 0.33 -9.71
C LEU A 109 -3.36 -1.19 -9.82
N LEU A 110 -2.13 -1.64 -9.59
CA LEU A 110 -1.79 -3.07 -9.56
C LEU A 110 -2.45 -3.83 -8.43
N ALA A 111 -2.78 -3.19 -7.31
CA ALA A 111 -3.58 -3.78 -6.24
C ALA A 111 -5.09 -3.80 -6.56
N GLY A 112 -5.50 -3.18 -7.67
CA GLY A 112 -6.89 -3.08 -8.06
C GLY A 112 -7.72 -2.12 -7.21
N HIS A 113 -7.08 -1.13 -6.53
CA HIS A 113 -7.81 -0.10 -5.79
C HIS A 113 -8.44 0.93 -6.71
N TYR A 114 -7.93 1.07 -7.92
CA TYR A 114 -8.44 1.94 -8.98
C TYR A 114 -8.40 1.20 -10.30
N SER A 115 -9.32 1.54 -11.18
CA SER A 115 -9.26 1.13 -12.58
C SER A 115 -8.46 2.14 -13.41
N PRO A 116 -7.68 1.69 -14.40
CA PRO A 116 -6.99 2.61 -15.31
C PRO A 116 -7.98 3.50 -16.08
N GLY A 117 -7.58 4.75 -16.34
CA GLY A 117 -8.35 5.65 -17.18
C GLY A 117 -8.30 5.25 -18.67
N SER A 118 -7.15 4.73 -19.11
CA SER A 118 -6.95 4.06 -20.40
C SER A 118 -5.80 3.06 -20.30
N GLY A 119 -5.67 2.21 -21.32
CA GLY A 119 -4.72 1.10 -21.31
C GLY A 119 -5.28 -0.13 -20.60
N GLN A 120 -4.43 -1.15 -20.40
CA GLN A 120 -4.84 -2.45 -19.89
C GLN A 120 -3.79 -3.03 -18.92
N ILE A 121 -4.27 -3.83 -17.95
CA ILE A 121 -3.44 -4.67 -17.08
C ILE A 121 -3.80 -6.13 -17.41
N ARG A 122 -2.79 -6.95 -17.68
CA ARG A 122 -2.95 -8.38 -17.97
C ARG A 122 -2.04 -9.23 -17.12
N VAL A 123 -2.52 -10.42 -16.75
CA VAL A 123 -1.71 -11.47 -16.12
C VAL A 123 -1.80 -12.71 -17.00
N GLY A 124 -0.68 -13.08 -17.61
CA GLY A 124 -0.68 -14.02 -18.74
C GLY A 124 -1.51 -13.48 -19.89
N GLU A 125 -2.50 -14.26 -20.32
CA GLU A 125 -3.46 -13.85 -21.37
C GLU A 125 -4.74 -13.18 -20.79
N ARG A 126 -4.91 -13.18 -19.46
CA ARG A 126 -6.13 -12.67 -18.82
C ARG A 126 -6.06 -11.17 -18.64
N LEU A 127 -7.07 -10.46 -19.13
CA LEU A 127 -7.31 -9.05 -18.84
C LEU A 127 -7.84 -8.90 -17.41
N ILE A 128 -7.32 -7.92 -16.68
CA ILE A 128 -7.81 -7.55 -15.36
C ILE A 128 -8.84 -6.42 -15.52
N ASP A 129 -10.09 -6.77 -15.39
CA ASP A 129 -11.27 -5.90 -15.45
C ASP A 129 -12.14 -6.06 -14.21
N ALA A 130 -13.27 -5.40 -14.16
CA ALA A 130 -14.18 -5.47 -13.03
C ALA A 130 -14.65 -6.91 -12.72
N ALA A 131 -14.87 -7.73 -13.76
CA ALA A 131 -15.34 -9.12 -13.60
C ALA A 131 -14.25 -10.06 -13.04
N SER A 132 -12.99 -9.80 -13.37
CA SER A 132 -11.85 -10.61 -12.96
C SER A 132 -11.13 -10.10 -11.70
N LEU A 133 -11.51 -8.91 -11.21
CA LEU A 133 -10.81 -8.20 -10.13
C LEU A 133 -10.76 -8.98 -8.82
N SER A 134 -11.85 -9.65 -8.45
CA SER A 134 -11.90 -10.46 -7.22
C SER A 134 -10.89 -11.61 -7.25
N ASP A 135 -10.83 -12.36 -8.34
CA ASP A 135 -9.86 -13.44 -8.51
C ASP A 135 -8.43 -12.94 -8.58
N TYR A 136 -8.23 -11.81 -9.25
CA TYR A 136 -6.93 -11.16 -9.31
C TYR A 136 -6.42 -10.75 -7.92
N ARG A 137 -7.28 -10.13 -7.11
CA ARG A 137 -6.93 -9.75 -5.72
C ARG A 137 -6.56 -10.93 -4.85
N ARG A 138 -7.21 -12.10 -5.03
CA ARG A 138 -6.84 -13.33 -4.30
C ARG A 138 -5.43 -13.82 -4.65
N GLN A 139 -4.94 -13.52 -5.84
CA GLN A 139 -3.61 -13.88 -6.32
C GLN A 139 -2.57 -12.76 -6.08
N THR A 140 -2.99 -11.64 -5.49
CA THR A 140 -2.15 -10.48 -5.26
C THR A 140 -2.00 -10.23 -3.76
N GLY A 141 -0.78 -10.28 -3.26
CA GLY A 141 -0.43 -9.88 -1.90
C GLY A 141 0.01 -8.41 -1.89
N LEU A 142 -0.58 -7.61 -1.02
CA LEU A 142 -0.22 -6.20 -0.85
C LEU A 142 0.32 -5.95 0.55
N VAL A 143 1.50 -5.35 0.63
CA VAL A 143 2.07 -4.82 1.88
C VAL A 143 2.22 -3.32 1.73
N THR A 144 1.43 -2.57 2.49
CA THR A 144 1.40 -1.10 2.48
C THR A 144 2.39 -0.51 3.49
N GLN A 145 2.67 0.78 3.35
CA GLN A 145 3.50 1.54 4.28
C GLN A 145 2.90 1.55 5.71
N ASP A 146 1.59 1.75 5.81
CA ASP A 146 0.86 1.69 7.07
C ASP A 146 0.18 0.33 7.18
N VAL A 147 0.73 -0.50 8.05
CA VAL A 147 0.28 -1.87 8.26
C VAL A 147 -0.85 -1.90 9.28
N ALA A 148 -2.00 -2.46 8.89
CA ALA A 148 -3.08 -2.77 9.80
C ALA A 148 -2.87 -4.16 10.43
N LEU A 149 -2.80 -4.21 11.75
CA LEU A 149 -2.84 -5.44 12.54
C LEU A 149 -4.16 -5.51 13.32
N PHE A 150 -4.63 -6.71 13.53
CA PHE A 150 -5.87 -6.98 14.25
C PHE A 150 -5.56 -7.43 15.68
N SER A 151 -6.51 -7.22 16.58
CA SER A 151 -6.43 -7.77 17.95
C SER A 151 -6.36 -9.29 17.90
N GLY A 152 -5.48 -9.88 18.70
CA GLY A 152 -5.21 -11.31 18.73
C GLY A 152 -3.76 -11.57 19.07
N ASP A 153 -3.12 -12.57 18.46
CA ASP A 153 -1.69 -12.81 18.59
C ASP A 153 -0.95 -12.68 17.24
N ILE A 154 0.35 -12.83 17.26
CA ILE A 154 1.20 -12.73 16.04
C ILE A 154 0.82 -13.83 15.03
N ALA A 155 0.60 -15.07 15.50
CA ALA A 155 0.24 -16.19 14.62
C ALA A 155 -1.11 -15.95 13.94
N GLU A 156 -2.12 -15.47 14.66
CA GLU A 156 -3.44 -15.12 14.12
C GLU A 156 -3.34 -14.01 13.09
N ASN A 157 -2.52 -12.99 13.36
CA ASN A 157 -2.27 -11.93 12.39
C ASN A 157 -1.63 -12.44 11.09
N ILE A 158 -0.70 -13.40 11.18
CA ILE A 158 -0.10 -14.02 9.98
C ILE A 158 -1.14 -14.87 9.25
N ARG A 159 -1.94 -15.67 9.99
CA ARG A 159 -2.99 -16.55 9.44
C ARG A 159 -4.17 -15.81 8.82
N TYR A 160 -4.27 -14.50 9.01
CA TYR A 160 -5.40 -13.72 8.50
C TYR A 160 -5.67 -13.94 7.01
N SER A 161 -4.64 -14.16 6.20
CA SER A 161 -4.78 -14.46 4.76
C SER A 161 -5.20 -15.91 4.45
N ARG A 162 -4.89 -16.85 5.36
CA ARG A 162 -5.22 -18.29 5.24
C ARG A 162 -5.51 -18.85 6.62
N PRO A 163 -6.75 -18.74 7.14
CA PRO A 163 -7.11 -19.12 8.52
C PRO A 163 -6.83 -20.60 8.85
N ASP A 164 -6.94 -21.48 7.86
CA ASP A 164 -6.76 -22.94 8.04
C ASP A 164 -5.27 -23.38 7.99
N SER A 165 -4.32 -22.44 7.93
CA SER A 165 -2.89 -22.76 7.88
C SER A 165 -2.39 -23.32 9.21
N SER A 166 -1.53 -24.33 9.13
CA SER A 166 -0.87 -24.95 10.29
C SER A 166 0.16 -24.01 10.93
N ASP A 167 0.54 -24.31 12.18
CA ASP A 167 1.62 -23.58 12.88
C ASP A 167 2.94 -23.66 12.11
N THR A 168 3.22 -24.80 11.48
CA THR A 168 4.42 -24.98 10.65
C THR A 168 4.43 -24.06 9.43
N GLU A 169 3.30 -23.87 8.75
CA GLU A 169 3.19 -22.95 7.60
C GLU A 169 3.38 -21.50 8.05
N VAL A 170 2.84 -21.13 9.21
CA VAL A 170 3.04 -19.81 9.83
C VAL A 170 4.52 -19.57 10.13
N GLU A 171 5.19 -20.57 10.69
CA GLU A 171 6.63 -20.50 11.01
C GLU A 171 7.48 -20.36 9.74
N ILE A 172 7.18 -21.11 8.69
CA ILE A 172 7.87 -21.02 7.38
C ILE A 172 7.68 -19.60 6.80
N ALA A 173 6.45 -19.10 6.79
CA ALA A 173 6.16 -17.75 6.29
C ALA A 173 6.88 -16.66 7.11
N ALA A 174 6.97 -16.83 8.44
CA ALA A 174 7.71 -15.92 9.31
C ALA A 174 9.22 -15.97 9.03
N ARG A 175 9.80 -17.14 8.74
CA ARG A 175 11.22 -17.28 8.33
C ARG A 175 11.48 -16.59 6.99
N GLN A 176 10.61 -16.80 6.01
CA GLN A 176 10.69 -16.13 4.71
C GLN A 176 10.59 -14.61 4.80
N ALA A 177 9.81 -14.10 5.74
CA ALA A 177 9.68 -12.65 6.00
C ALA A 177 10.81 -12.08 6.88
N GLY A 178 11.72 -12.90 7.43
CA GLY A 178 12.74 -12.46 8.39
C GLY A 178 12.19 -12.09 9.78
N LEU A 179 10.95 -12.49 10.08
CA LEU A 179 10.28 -12.23 11.36
C LEU A 179 10.69 -13.24 12.45
N PHE A 180 11.04 -14.46 12.07
CA PHE A 180 11.20 -15.60 12.97
C PHE A 180 12.16 -15.32 14.15
N GLU A 181 13.35 -14.81 13.87
CA GLU A 181 14.32 -14.46 14.91
C GLU A 181 13.77 -13.42 15.89
N THR A 182 13.04 -12.41 15.38
CA THR A 182 12.41 -11.38 16.21
C THR A 182 11.39 -11.99 17.16
N VAL A 183 10.55 -12.91 16.67
CA VAL A 183 9.52 -13.57 17.47
C VAL A 183 10.12 -14.52 18.50
N GLN A 184 11.21 -15.22 18.20
CA GLN A 184 11.89 -16.10 19.16
C GLN A 184 12.42 -15.36 20.40
N HIS A 185 12.74 -14.07 20.28
CA HIS A 185 13.17 -13.26 21.42
C HIS A 185 12.02 -12.70 22.27
N LEU A 186 10.76 -12.89 21.85
CA LEU A 186 9.59 -12.47 22.61
C LEU A 186 9.22 -13.55 23.65
N PRO A 187 8.81 -13.19 24.88
CA PRO A 187 8.51 -14.15 25.94
C PRO A 187 7.46 -15.21 25.58
N LEU A 188 6.48 -14.85 24.74
CA LEU A 188 5.39 -15.73 24.32
C LEU A 188 5.52 -16.18 22.84
N GLY A 189 6.61 -15.85 22.18
CA GLY A 189 6.84 -16.20 20.78
C GLY A 189 5.69 -15.75 19.87
N PHE A 190 5.20 -16.64 19.02
CA PHE A 190 4.06 -16.39 18.12
C PHE A 190 2.73 -16.12 18.83
N ARG A 191 2.59 -16.50 20.11
CA ARG A 191 1.41 -16.21 20.94
C ARG A 191 1.50 -14.87 21.65
N THR A 192 2.48 -14.03 21.31
CA THR A 192 2.56 -12.67 21.83
C THR A 192 1.32 -11.88 21.42
N PRO A 193 0.57 -11.32 22.40
CA PRO A 193 -0.63 -10.54 22.10
C PRO A 193 -0.32 -9.32 21.24
N VAL A 194 -1.24 -8.99 20.37
CA VAL A 194 -1.20 -7.81 19.48
C VAL A 194 -2.48 -7.03 19.73
N ASN A 195 -2.34 -5.78 20.13
CA ASN A 195 -3.46 -4.85 20.29
C ASN A 195 -3.98 -4.38 18.94
N ASN A 196 -5.18 -3.83 18.92
CA ASN A 196 -5.75 -3.26 17.70
C ASN A 196 -4.82 -2.19 17.10
N GLY A 197 -4.43 -2.37 15.84
CA GLY A 197 -3.45 -1.53 15.16
C GLY A 197 -1.98 -1.87 15.49
N GLY A 198 -1.69 -2.84 16.38
CA GLY A 198 -0.33 -3.26 16.74
C GLY A 198 0.51 -2.16 17.39
N THR A 199 -0.10 -1.28 18.19
CA THR A 199 0.56 -0.12 18.80
C THR A 199 1.65 -0.50 19.81
N ASP A 200 1.62 -1.73 20.32
CA ASP A 200 2.58 -2.37 21.21
C ASP A 200 3.81 -2.92 20.50
N LEU A 201 3.79 -2.97 19.18
CA LEU A 201 4.90 -3.44 18.34
C LEU A 201 5.64 -2.27 17.68
N SER A 202 6.94 -2.45 17.45
CA SER A 202 7.70 -1.49 16.62
C SER A 202 7.18 -1.45 15.18
N ALA A 203 7.40 -0.34 14.49
CA ALA A 203 6.99 -0.21 13.09
C ALA A 203 7.62 -1.30 12.20
N GLY A 204 8.88 -1.67 12.47
CA GLY A 204 9.55 -2.77 11.76
C GLY A 204 8.91 -4.13 12.02
N GLN A 205 8.54 -4.42 13.28
CA GLN A 205 7.86 -5.67 13.62
C GLN A 205 6.50 -5.77 12.92
N ARG A 206 5.71 -4.69 12.89
CA ARG A 206 4.44 -4.66 12.15
C ARG A 206 4.64 -4.96 10.67
N GLN A 207 5.66 -4.38 10.05
CA GLN A 207 5.99 -4.63 8.63
C GLN A 207 6.39 -6.08 8.39
N LEU A 208 7.22 -6.68 9.25
CA LEU A 208 7.60 -8.09 9.15
C LEU A 208 6.41 -9.04 9.31
N ILE A 209 5.44 -8.73 10.20
CA ILE A 209 4.20 -9.51 10.34
C ILE A 209 3.35 -9.41 9.07
N ALA A 210 3.20 -8.21 8.48
CA ALA A 210 2.47 -8.04 7.23
C ALA A 210 3.14 -8.78 6.06
N LEU A 211 4.47 -8.81 6.02
CA LEU A 211 5.22 -9.57 5.03
C LEU A 211 5.03 -11.09 5.23
N ALA A 212 5.06 -11.58 6.47
CA ALA A 212 4.77 -12.99 6.78
C ALA A 212 3.34 -13.37 6.36
N ARG A 213 2.36 -12.50 6.61
CA ARG A 213 0.98 -12.65 6.11
C ARG A 213 0.93 -12.78 4.60
N ALA A 214 1.65 -11.92 3.87
CA ALA A 214 1.71 -11.93 2.41
C ALA A 214 2.43 -13.19 1.86
N GLN A 215 3.46 -13.68 2.56
CA GLN A 215 4.12 -14.94 2.21
C GLN A 215 3.20 -16.14 2.41
N LEU A 216 2.47 -16.19 3.54
CA LEU A 216 1.51 -17.26 3.83
C LEU A 216 0.37 -17.32 2.80
N ALA A 217 -0.05 -16.16 2.28
CA ALA A 217 -1.05 -16.07 1.23
C ALA A 217 -0.65 -16.78 -0.07
N GLN A 218 0.64 -17.04 -0.28
CA GLN A 218 1.21 -17.64 -1.50
C GLN A 218 0.77 -16.91 -2.78
N ALA A 219 0.63 -15.60 -2.69
CA ALA A 219 0.20 -14.77 -3.80
C ALA A 219 1.16 -14.87 -4.99
N HIS A 220 0.63 -14.94 -6.21
CA HIS A 220 1.42 -14.95 -7.44
C HIS A 220 2.12 -13.61 -7.69
N ILE A 221 1.44 -12.51 -7.36
CA ILE A 221 1.96 -11.14 -7.45
C ILE A 221 2.08 -10.57 -6.06
N LEU A 222 3.27 -10.11 -5.68
CA LEU A 222 3.53 -9.46 -4.40
C LEU A 222 3.87 -7.99 -4.63
N LEU A 223 3.10 -7.11 -4.03
CA LEU A 223 3.24 -5.66 -4.14
C LEU A 223 3.68 -5.10 -2.79
N LEU A 224 4.83 -4.43 -2.75
CA LEU A 224 5.37 -3.82 -1.54
C LEU A 224 5.49 -2.30 -1.74
N ASP A 225 4.60 -1.54 -1.11
CA ASP A 225 4.63 -0.06 -1.15
C ASP A 225 5.37 0.45 0.08
N GLU A 226 6.65 0.81 -0.10
CA GLU A 226 7.53 1.31 0.96
C GLU A 226 7.64 0.39 2.20
N ALA A 227 7.36 -0.91 2.01
CA ALA A 227 7.26 -1.88 3.09
C ALA A 227 8.59 -2.15 3.84
N THR A 228 9.71 -1.61 3.37
CA THR A 228 11.02 -1.77 4.00
C THR A 228 11.56 -0.49 4.63
N ALA A 229 10.86 0.63 4.50
CA ALA A 229 11.35 1.94 4.94
C ALA A 229 11.63 2.04 6.45
N ARG A 230 10.91 1.27 7.26
CA ARG A 230 10.99 1.28 8.74
C ARG A 230 11.71 0.07 9.32
N ILE A 231 12.31 -0.77 8.47
CA ILE A 231 13.09 -1.95 8.86
C ILE A 231 14.58 -1.56 8.89
N ASP A 232 15.34 -2.12 9.82
CA ASP A 232 16.78 -1.92 9.85
C ASP A 232 17.44 -2.50 8.60
N ARG A 233 18.64 -1.97 8.28
CA ARG A 233 19.32 -2.31 7.03
C ARG A 233 19.63 -3.80 6.90
N SER A 234 20.03 -4.46 7.98
CA SER A 234 20.41 -5.87 7.96
C SER A 234 19.19 -6.78 7.77
N ALA A 235 18.07 -6.44 8.41
CA ALA A 235 16.80 -7.14 8.24
C ALA A 235 16.22 -6.90 6.85
N GLU A 236 16.31 -5.68 6.30
CA GLU A 236 15.92 -5.38 4.92
C GLU A 236 16.71 -6.22 3.90
N GLU A 237 18.02 -6.32 4.08
CA GLU A 237 18.88 -7.10 3.20
C GLU A 237 18.51 -8.59 3.22
N ARG A 238 18.31 -9.17 4.41
CA ARG A 238 17.85 -10.58 4.55
C ARG A 238 16.48 -10.79 3.91
N LEU A 239 15.55 -9.87 4.14
CA LEU A 239 14.22 -9.93 3.54
C LEU A 239 14.27 -9.95 2.01
N ILE A 240 15.00 -9.02 1.39
CA ILE A 240 15.09 -8.96 -0.07
C ILE A 240 15.75 -10.23 -0.62
N THR A 241 16.79 -10.74 0.03
CA THR A 241 17.44 -12.00 -0.37
C THR A 241 16.47 -13.18 -0.30
N SER A 242 15.72 -13.30 0.78
CA SER A 242 14.70 -14.35 0.95
C SER A 242 13.58 -14.20 -0.08
N LEU A 243 13.07 -12.99 -0.26
CA LEU A 243 12.01 -12.69 -1.22
C LEU A 243 12.44 -13.04 -2.65
N THR A 244 13.67 -12.70 -3.04
CA THR A 244 14.21 -13.03 -4.35
C THR A 244 14.30 -14.54 -4.52
N GLY A 245 14.81 -15.27 -3.53
CA GLY A 245 14.88 -16.73 -3.57
C GLY A 245 13.52 -17.39 -3.74
N VAL A 246 12.52 -16.99 -2.95
CA VAL A 246 11.15 -17.52 -3.06
C VAL A 246 10.51 -17.14 -4.40
N THR A 247 10.67 -15.90 -4.85
CA THR A 247 10.13 -15.40 -6.12
C THR A 247 10.65 -16.20 -7.30
N HIS A 248 11.95 -16.46 -7.35
CA HIS A 248 12.57 -17.27 -8.42
C HIS A 248 12.09 -18.72 -8.39
N THR A 249 12.09 -19.35 -7.21
CA THR A 249 11.74 -20.77 -7.07
C THR A 249 10.29 -21.05 -7.40
N GLU A 250 9.38 -20.19 -6.93
CA GLU A 250 7.94 -20.36 -7.08
C GLU A 250 7.38 -19.62 -8.31
N LYS A 251 8.24 -19.01 -9.12
CA LYS A 251 7.89 -18.22 -10.31
C LYS A 251 6.84 -17.13 -10.01
N ARG A 252 6.96 -16.49 -8.84
CA ARG A 252 6.13 -15.35 -8.47
C ARG A 252 6.64 -14.07 -9.13
N ILE A 253 5.88 -13.00 -9.01
CA ILE A 253 6.29 -11.64 -9.40
C ILE A 253 6.30 -10.79 -8.13
N ALA A 254 7.37 -10.05 -7.89
CA ALA A 254 7.43 -9.10 -6.78
C ALA A 254 7.76 -7.69 -7.29
N LEU A 255 6.93 -6.71 -6.93
CA LEU A 255 7.21 -5.29 -7.17
C LEU A 255 7.44 -4.59 -5.83
N ILE A 256 8.55 -3.89 -5.71
CA ILE A 256 8.97 -3.21 -4.49
C ILE A 256 9.19 -1.74 -4.80
N VAL A 257 8.40 -0.85 -4.19
CA VAL A 257 8.74 0.57 -4.18
C VAL A 257 9.90 0.77 -3.23
N ALA A 258 11.08 0.98 -3.82
CA ALA A 258 12.32 1.09 -3.06
C ALA A 258 12.63 2.56 -2.72
N HIS A 259 12.70 2.87 -1.44
CA HIS A 259 13.18 4.15 -0.93
C HIS A 259 14.70 4.26 -0.97
N ARG A 260 15.36 3.12 -0.71
CA ARG A 260 16.82 3.03 -0.73
C ARG A 260 17.26 2.40 -2.04
N LEU A 261 18.16 3.05 -2.75
CA LEU A 261 18.70 2.50 -3.99
C LEU A 261 19.57 1.24 -3.76
N THR A 262 20.11 1.08 -2.54
CA THR A 262 20.79 -0.16 -2.13
C THR A 262 19.88 -1.37 -2.14
N THR A 263 18.60 -1.21 -1.84
CA THR A 263 17.56 -2.22 -1.96
C THR A 263 17.26 -2.52 -3.43
N ALA A 264 17.09 -1.47 -4.25
CA ALA A 264 16.84 -1.60 -5.68
C ALA A 264 17.96 -2.36 -6.40
N ARG A 265 19.23 -2.16 -6.02
CA ARG A 265 20.38 -2.86 -6.58
C ARG A 265 20.30 -4.38 -6.45
N ARG A 266 19.58 -4.91 -5.44
CA ARG A 266 19.46 -6.35 -5.17
C ARG A 266 18.31 -7.01 -5.94
N CYS A 267 17.48 -6.22 -6.61
CA CYS A 267 16.38 -6.70 -7.43
C CYS A 267 16.89 -7.04 -8.84
N ASP A 268 16.18 -7.95 -9.53
CA ASP A 268 16.56 -8.39 -10.87
C ASP A 268 16.47 -7.24 -11.88
N VAL A 269 15.42 -6.42 -11.72
CA VAL A 269 15.11 -5.33 -12.63
C VAL A 269 14.75 -4.07 -11.83
N ILE A 270 15.16 -2.94 -12.36
CA ILE A 270 14.84 -1.62 -11.83
C ILE A 270 14.03 -0.86 -12.86
N VAL A 271 12.89 -0.34 -12.44
CA VAL A 271 12.02 0.56 -13.21
C VAL A 271 12.13 1.96 -12.61
N VAL A 272 12.61 2.90 -13.39
CA VAL A 272 12.71 4.30 -12.97
C VAL A 272 11.51 5.05 -13.49
N ILE A 273 10.67 5.56 -12.58
CA ILE A 273 9.52 6.39 -12.93
C ILE A 273 9.89 7.86 -12.73
N ASP A 274 9.68 8.66 -13.76
CA ASP A 274 9.77 10.12 -13.70
C ASP A 274 8.54 10.74 -14.36
N LYS A 275 7.90 11.67 -13.67
CA LYS A 275 6.72 12.42 -14.15
C LYS A 275 5.61 11.51 -14.73
N GLY A 276 5.37 10.38 -14.10
CA GLY A 276 4.32 9.43 -14.49
C GLY A 276 4.68 8.48 -15.63
N CYS A 277 5.87 8.57 -16.21
CA CYS A 277 6.34 7.70 -17.29
C CYS A 277 7.50 6.82 -16.84
N ILE A 278 7.72 5.68 -17.50
CA ILE A 278 8.94 4.91 -17.35
C ILE A 278 10.06 5.65 -18.09
N ALA A 279 11.01 6.18 -17.31
CA ALA A 279 12.18 6.87 -17.85
C ALA A 279 13.30 5.89 -18.21
N GLU A 280 13.51 4.86 -17.40
CA GLU A 280 14.57 3.86 -17.58
C GLU A 280 14.10 2.50 -17.05
N TYR A 281 14.64 1.44 -17.64
CA TYR A 281 14.35 0.05 -17.30
C TYR A 281 15.59 -0.83 -17.55
N GLY A 282 15.99 -1.64 -16.59
CA GLY A 282 17.11 -2.56 -16.74
C GLY A 282 17.69 -3.03 -15.41
N SER A 283 18.81 -3.78 -15.47
CA SER A 283 19.55 -4.15 -14.27
C SER A 283 20.33 -2.98 -13.68
N HIS A 284 20.81 -3.11 -12.45
CA HIS A 284 21.64 -2.09 -11.81
C HIS A 284 22.84 -1.72 -12.68
N GLU A 285 23.54 -2.72 -13.20
CA GLU A 285 24.77 -2.55 -14.01
C GLU A 285 24.45 -1.82 -15.32
N GLN A 286 23.36 -2.21 -16.00
CA GLN A 286 22.92 -1.57 -17.25
C GLN A 286 22.58 -0.09 -17.03
N LEU A 287 21.82 0.21 -15.97
CA LEU A 287 21.40 1.58 -15.68
C LEU A 287 22.54 2.48 -15.19
N ILE A 288 23.52 1.93 -14.50
CA ILE A 288 24.75 2.67 -14.14
C ILE A 288 25.57 2.99 -15.38
N ALA A 289 25.73 2.01 -16.28
CA ALA A 289 26.49 2.19 -17.53
C ALA A 289 25.81 3.18 -18.49
N ALA A 290 24.49 3.27 -18.47
CA ALA A 290 23.72 4.24 -19.29
C ALA A 290 23.90 5.70 -18.84
N HIS A 291 24.47 5.96 -17.67
CA HIS A 291 24.70 7.31 -17.12
C HIS A 291 23.43 8.19 -17.04
N GLY A 292 22.25 7.59 -17.01
CA GLY A 292 20.96 8.25 -17.04
C GLY A 292 20.49 8.78 -15.67
N LEU A 293 19.18 8.83 -15.48
CA LEU A 293 18.54 9.33 -14.26
C LEU A 293 18.89 8.44 -13.06
N TYR A 294 18.84 7.11 -13.23
CA TYR A 294 19.21 6.15 -12.18
C TYR A 294 20.64 6.35 -11.70
N ALA A 295 21.59 6.47 -12.61
CA ALA A 295 23.00 6.68 -12.26
C ALA A 295 23.23 8.00 -11.50
N ARG A 296 22.46 9.04 -11.82
CA ARG A 296 22.49 10.32 -11.07
C ARG A 296 21.91 10.15 -9.66
N LEU A 297 20.77 9.48 -9.52
CA LEU A 297 20.15 9.18 -8.22
C LEU A 297 21.09 8.33 -7.36
N TRP A 298 21.72 7.32 -7.95
CA TRP A 298 22.67 6.45 -7.26
C TRP A 298 23.88 7.24 -6.70
N ARG A 299 24.53 8.05 -7.54
CA ARG A 299 25.67 8.88 -7.10
C ARG A 299 25.28 9.83 -5.95
N ALA A 300 24.12 10.46 -6.02
CA ALA A 300 23.61 11.31 -4.97
C ALA A 300 23.39 10.52 -3.65
N SER A 301 22.87 9.31 -3.71
CA SER A 301 22.62 8.49 -2.52
C SER A 301 23.91 7.98 -1.87
N VAL A 302 24.92 7.63 -2.67
CA VAL A 302 26.23 7.15 -2.16
C VAL A 302 27.06 8.31 -1.63
N GLY A 303 26.96 9.52 -2.21
CA GLY A 303 27.61 10.74 -1.72
C GLY A 303 27.15 11.13 -0.32
N GLN A 304 25.83 11.08 -0.07
CA GLN A 304 25.26 11.39 1.26
C GLN A 304 25.68 10.37 2.34
N THR A 305 25.99 9.13 1.97
CA THR A 305 26.42 8.10 2.94
C THR A 305 27.88 8.30 3.38
N ARG A 306 28.71 9.00 2.60
CA ARG A 306 30.10 9.31 2.97
C ARG A 306 30.21 10.49 3.94
N ASP A 307 29.33 11.48 3.82
CA ASP A 307 29.34 12.66 4.70
C ASP A 307 28.85 12.34 6.12
N THR A 308 28.00 11.32 6.28
CA THR A 308 27.50 10.87 7.60
C THR A 308 28.45 9.93 8.34
N GLN A 309 29.49 9.40 7.71
CA GLN A 309 30.55 8.58 8.35
C GLN A 309 31.88 9.36 8.56
N GLY A 310 31.92 10.59 8.14
CA GLY A 310 33.14 11.44 8.21
C GLY A 310 33.30 12.30 9.47
N GLU A 311 32.34 12.31 10.39
CA GLU A 311 32.43 13.06 11.65
C GLU A 311 32.49 12.15 12.87
N VAL A 312 33.55 11.36 13.02
CA VAL A 312 34.02 10.90 14.33
C VAL A 312 35.54 10.75 14.22
N VAL A 313 36.28 11.84 14.46
CA VAL A 313 37.57 11.88 15.17
C VAL A 313 37.98 13.37 15.32
N GLY A 314 37.90 13.84 16.53
CA GLY A 314 38.47 15.12 16.97
C GLY A 314 38.18 15.34 18.43
#